data_dff97b82f90175cddcf931429794c162
#
_entry.id   dff97b82f90175cddcf931429794c162
#
_cell.length_a   1.000
_cell.length_b   1.000
_cell.length_c   1.000
_cell.angle_alpha   90.00
_cell.angle_beta   90.00
_cell.angle_gamma   90.00
#
_symmetry.space_group_name_H-M   'P 1'
#
loop_
_entity.id
_entity.type
_entity.pdbx_description
1 polymer ?
#
loop_
_entity_poly.entity_id
_entity_poly.type
_entity_poly.pdbx_seq_one_letter_code
_entity_poly.pdbx_strand_id
1 'polypeptide(L)'
;IDPNATAAWNLINASNNIIDGKYFLAGTIANPTNVFADMYAGGKSTWTSRQFQFDAGLDFDLNKVLDGLSFQTKFAVDYATAYTTSFDNKYAVYTPTWSNYNGKDVIVALTKEGVDERSGTQNISGSTDNQTILWSGQFNYDKTFQNVHNVSAMIVAGAYQQTYSGQYHHDSNVNLGLQATYNFSHKYYADFSGAFVHSAKLAEGNRGKFSPSMTLGWRLSNESFLKDSEMVDDLLVSVSSSILNQDIDIANYYLYTPVWTQQYGYGWYDGSDQQYTISKRGTNDNLGFIQRKEISANVKASLWKKMITMDASFFVNSMEGYLIENSTSYPSHLVTGYPVASFIPWMNFNNNKRIGFDFSVNFNKKFGEVDFSLGMNGTYYDTKATK
;
A
#
# COMPACT_ATOMS: atom_id res chain seq x y z
N ILE A 1 -2.25 10.62 29.63
CA ILE A 1 -3.26 9.96 30.50
C ILE A 1 -4.30 9.37 29.56
N ASP A 2 -4.50 8.06 29.63
CA ASP A 2 -5.60 7.40 28.91
C ASP A 2 -6.93 7.81 29.55
N PRO A 3 -7.79 8.57 28.85
CA PRO A 3 -9.06 9.05 29.43
C PRO A 3 -10.03 7.90 29.76
N ASN A 4 -9.77 6.69 29.29
CA ASN A 4 -10.59 5.50 29.57
C ASN A 4 -10.08 4.67 30.75
N ALA A 5 -8.97 5.03 31.36
CA ALA A 5 -8.41 4.28 32.46
C ALA A 5 -9.12 4.64 33.77
N THR A 6 -10.05 3.80 34.21
CA THR A 6 -10.72 3.90 35.53
C THR A 6 -9.71 4.03 36.67
N ALA A 7 -8.53 3.43 36.51
CA ALA A 7 -7.43 3.55 37.46
C ALA A 7 -6.87 4.99 37.55
N ALA A 8 -6.85 5.76 36.46
CA ALA A 8 -6.40 7.15 36.47
C ALA A 8 -7.35 8.06 37.25
N TRP A 9 -8.65 7.87 37.13
CA TRP A 9 -9.66 8.60 37.94
C TRP A 9 -9.56 8.25 39.43
N ASN A 10 -9.33 7.00 39.76
CA ASN A 10 -9.13 6.58 41.16
C ASN A 10 -7.85 7.19 41.75
N LEU A 11 -6.77 7.26 40.98
CA LEU A 11 -5.54 7.93 41.37
C LEU A 11 -5.75 9.45 41.54
N ILE A 12 -6.48 10.11 40.64
CA ILE A 12 -6.81 11.53 40.74
C ILE A 12 -7.66 11.80 41.98
N ASN A 13 -8.64 10.95 42.27
CA ASN A 13 -9.49 11.10 43.45
C ASN A 13 -8.79 10.74 44.76
N ALA A 14 -7.86 9.79 44.75
CA ALA A 14 -7.10 9.39 45.92
C ALA A 14 -5.89 10.32 46.22
N SER A 15 -5.33 10.92 45.20
CA SER A 15 -4.27 11.93 45.36
C SER A 15 -4.89 13.26 45.72
N ASN A 16 -5.18 13.50 46.94
CA ASN A 16 -5.48 14.86 47.42
C ASN A 16 -4.18 15.66 47.61
N ASN A 17 -3.43 15.99 46.92
CA ASN A 17 -3.07 16.32 45.68
C ASN A 17 -1.92 17.35 45.76
N ILE A 18 -2.16 18.54 46.21
CA ILE A 18 -1.17 19.57 46.39
C ILE A 18 -1.50 20.30 47.69
N ILE A 19 -0.58 20.29 48.66
CA ILE A 19 -0.73 21.11 49.83
C ILE A 19 -0.07 22.47 49.59
N ASP A 20 -0.76 23.52 49.93
CA ASP A 20 -0.35 24.92 49.76
C ASP A 20 0.06 25.29 48.34
N GLY A 21 -0.52 24.58 47.33
CA GLY A 21 -0.14 24.78 45.91
C GLY A 21 1.30 24.44 45.57
N LYS A 22 2.03 23.77 46.46
CA LYS A 22 3.48 23.59 46.33
C LYS A 22 3.96 22.13 46.54
N TYR A 23 3.32 21.39 47.43
CA TYR A 23 3.78 20.06 47.83
C TYR A 23 2.89 18.96 47.24
N PHE A 24 3.45 18.20 46.30
CA PHE A 24 2.77 17.05 45.71
C PHE A 24 2.78 15.86 46.65
N LEU A 25 1.62 15.34 47.02
CA LEU A 25 1.55 14.18 47.89
C LEU A 25 1.83 12.89 47.13
N ALA A 26 2.48 11.94 47.74
CA ALA A 26 2.68 10.59 47.22
C ALA A 26 1.37 9.82 47.23
N GLY A 27 1.15 8.95 46.22
CA GLY A 27 0.01 8.06 46.17
C GLY A 27 0.09 7.00 47.26
N THR A 28 1.22 6.31 47.39
CA THR A 28 1.55 5.35 48.43
C THR A 28 3.08 5.31 48.63
N ILE A 29 3.56 4.75 49.75
CA ILE A 29 5.00 4.52 49.97
C ILE A 29 5.60 3.62 48.87
N ALA A 30 4.83 2.65 48.38
CA ALA A 30 5.27 1.73 47.31
C ALA A 30 5.18 2.35 45.90
N ASN A 31 4.44 3.45 45.75
CA ASN A 31 4.26 4.13 44.46
C ASN A 31 4.32 5.65 44.69
N PRO A 32 5.55 6.19 44.74
CA PRO A 32 5.78 7.60 45.03
C PRO A 32 5.57 8.50 43.81
N THR A 33 4.36 8.44 43.24
CA THR A 33 3.95 9.24 42.09
C THR A 33 2.74 10.10 42.41
N ASN A 34 2.63 11.22 41.72
CA ASN A 34 1.48 12.12 41.83
C ASN A 34 1.07 12.58 40.42
N VAL A 35 -0.16 12.36 40.06
CA VAL A 35 -0.69 12.64 38.70
C VAL A 35 -0.56 14.13 38.35
N PHE A 36 -0.73 15.03 39.31
CA PHE A 36 -0.54 16.46 39.07
C PHE A 36 0.93 16.82 38.88
N ALA A 37 1.84 16.18 39.64
CA ALA A 37 3.26 16.37 39.45
C ALA A 37 3.72 15.82 38.10
N ASP A 38 3.21 14.70 37.65
CA ASP A 38 3.45 14.17 36.27
C ASP A 38 3.02 15.19 35.21
N MET A 39 1.87 15.83 35.40
CA MET A 39 1.35 16.82 34.44
C MET A 39 2.12 18.16 34.46
N TYR A 40 2.53 18.64 35.66
CA TYR A 40 3.06 19.99 35.79
C TYR A 40 4.59 20.03 36.00
N ALA A 41 5.17 18.99 36.54
CA ALA A 41 6.60 18.93 36.88
C ALA A 41 7.37 17.83 36.14
N GLY A 42 6.74 16.75 35.70
CA GLY A 42 7.35 15.57 35.07
C GLY A 42 8.00 15.82 33.70
N GLY A 43 7.80 17.01 33.11
CA GLY A 43 8.34 17.35 31.81
C GLY A 43 7.28 17.40 30.72
N LYS A 44 7.71 17.22 29.48
CA LYS A 44 6.79 17.23 28.33
C LYS A 44 7.29 16.36 27.21
N SER A 45 6.37 15.79 26.47
CA SER A 45 6.61 15.11 25.21
C SER A 45 5.88 15.84 24.09
N THR A 46 6.56 16.06 22.99
CA THR A 46 6.00 16.74 21.81
C THR A 46 6.29 15.89 20.58
N TRP A 47 5.23 15.43 19.94
CA TRP A 47 5.33 14.79 18.65
C TRP A 47 5.32 15.85 17.55
N THR A 48 6.24 15.72 16.60
CA THR A 48 6.37 16.62 15.47
C THR A 48 6.30 15.81 14.17
N SER A 49 5.46 16.21 13.26
CA SER A 49 5.40 15.68 11.89
C SER A 49 5.56 16.81 10.90
N ARG A 50 6.33 16.56 9.85
CA ARG A 50 6.56 17.51 8.76
C ARG A 50 6.44 16.76 7.45
N GLN A 51 5.79 17.37 6.47
CA GLN A 51 5.67 16.85 5.12
C GLN A 51 6.03 17.95 4.13
N PHE A 52 6.78 17.57 3.10
CA PHE A 52 7.13 18.40 1.97
C PHE A 52 6.79 17.63 0.70
N GLN A 53 6.03 18.26 -0.19
CA GLN A 53 5.69 17.73 -1.50
C GLN A 53 6.05 18.75 -2.55
N PHE A 54 6.71 18.29 -3.59
CA PHE A 54 7.07 19.13 -4.73
C PHE A 54 6.90 18.32 -6.00
N ASP A 55 6.23 18.91 -6.97
CA ASP A 55 6.17 18.38 -8.33
C ASP A 55 6.43 19.50 -9.35
N ALA A 56 7.08 19.13 -10.42
CA ALA A 56 7.35 20.00 -11.56
C ALA A 56 7.12 19.22 -12.85
N GLY A 57 6.48 19.84 -13.80
CA GLY A 57 6.26 19.28 -15.13
C GLY A 57 6.66 20.26 -16.22
N LEU A 58 7.13 19.70 -17.34
CA LEU A 58 7.42 20.44 -18.56
C LEU A 58 6.69 19.76 -19.71
N ASP A 59 6.00 20.57 -20.50
CA ASP A 59 5.29 20.15 -21.70
C ASP A 59 5.92 20.83 -22.92
N PHE A 60 6.28 20.04 -23.92
CA PHE A 60 6.90 20.49 -25.14
C PHE A 60 5.99 20.18 -26.32
N ASP A 61 5.62 21.19 -27.05
CA ASP A 61 4.99 21.06 -28.36
C ASP A 61 6.05 20.76 -29.42
N LEU A 62 6.00 19.57 -29.99
CA LEU A 62 6.92 19.11 -31.02
C LEU A 62 6.28 19.05 -32.42
N ASN A 63 5.17 19.74 -32.64
CA ASN A 63 4.47 19.80 -33.93
C ASN A 63 5.39 20.27 -35.10
N LYS A 64 6.41 21.07 -34.81
CA LYS A 64 7.42 21.49 -35.84
C LYS A 64 8.31 20.34 -36.29
N VAL A 65 8.50 19.30 -35.46
CA VAL A 65 9.30 18.12 -35.78
C VAL A 65 8.42 17.06 -36.46
N LEU A 66 7.25 16.77 -35.87
CA LEU A 66 6.26 15.87 -36.41
C LEU A 66 4.88 16.37 -35.99
N ASP A 67 4.03 16.66 -36.96
CA ASP A 67 2.64 17.11 -36.70
C ASP A 67 1.84 16.09 -35.86
N GLY A 68 1.32 16.51 -34.72
CA GLY A 68 0.67 15.69 -33.72
C GLY A 68 1.59 15.16 -32.62
N LEU A 69 2.88 15.49 -32.59
CA LEU A 69 3.83 15.04 -31.56
C LEU A 69 3.92 16.03 -30.41
N SER A 70 3.93 15.51 -29.19
CA SER A 70 4.26 16.25 -27.97
C SER A 70 5.12 15.41 -27.03
N PHE A 71 5.84 16.08 -26.13
CA PHE A 71 6.61 15.44 -25.07
C PHE A 71 6.28 16.08 -23.73
N GLN A 72 6.07 15.24 -22.71
CA GLN A 72 5.87 15.66 -21.32
C GLN A 72 6.94 15.03 -20.45
N THR A 73 7.42 15.76 -19.45
CA THR A 73 8.20 15.17 -18.37
C THR A 73 7.76 15.72 -17.03
N LYS A 74 7.75 14.85 -16.02
CA LYS A 74 7.38 15.19 -14.65
C LYS A 74 8.41 14.67 -13.67
N PHE A 75 8.71 15.49 -12.69
CA PHE A 75 9.54 15.12 -11.55
C PHE A 75 8.79 15.45 -10.28
N ALA A 76 8.76 14.52 -9.33
CA ALA A 76 8.12 14.74 -8.04
C ALA A 76 9.00 14.21 -6.90
N VAL A 77 8.93 14.93 -5.77
CA VAL A 77 9.54 14.53 -4.51
C VAL A 77 8.48 14.64 -3.43
N ASP A 78 8.31 13.58 -2.67
CA ASP A 78 7.49 13.56 -1.46
C ASP A 78 8.38 13.13 -0.29
N TYR A 79 8.44 13.96 0.75
CA TYR A 79 9.25 13.73 1.92
C TYR A 79 8.44 13.97 3.18
N ALA A 80 8.39 12.98 4.05
CA ALA A 80 7.75 13.07 5.35
C ALA A 80 8.72 12.66 6.46
N THR A 81 8.73 13.38 7.57
CA THR A 81 9.48 13.04 8.75
C THR A 81 8.61 13.22 10.00
N ALA A 82 8.78 12.34 10.97
CA ALA A 82 8.14 12.45 12.26
C ALA A 82 9.13 12.04 13.36
N TYR A 83 9.04 12.70 14.50
CA TYR A 83 9.83 12.37 15.68
C TYR A 83 9.14 12.90 16.93
N THR A 84 9.52 12.32 18.06
CA THR A 84 9.06 12.76 19.38
C THR A 84 10.25 13.35 20.13
N THR A 85 10.07 14.54 20.65
CA THR A 85 11.02 15.16 21.59
C THR A 85 10.44 15.12 22.99
N SER A 86 11.22 14.71 23.97
CA SER A 86 10.82 14.71 25.36
C SER A 86 11.89 15.29 26.28
N PHE A 87 11.40 15.90 27.36
CA PHE A 87 12.21 16.30 28.50
C PHE A 87 11.62 15.59 29.72
N ASP A 88 12.38 14.71 30.35
CA ASP A 88 11.97 13.94 31.52
C ASP A 88 12.52 14.57 32.75
N ASN A 89 11.72 15.38 33.46
CA ASN A 89 12.08 15.99 34.70
C ASN A 89 11.78 15.02 35.85
N LYS A 90 12.63 15.06 36.89
CA LYS A 90 12.33 14.43 38.17
C LYS A 90 11.63 15.44 39.05
N TYR A 91 10.69 15.00 39.84
CA TYR A 91 10.03 15.80 40.85
C TYR A 91 10.01 15.06 42.18
N ALA A 92 9.99 15.82 43.27
CA ALA A 92 9.82 15.27 44.59
C ALA A 92 8.34 15.17 44.96
N VAL A 93 8.02 14.10 45.67
CA VAL A 93 6.71 13.93 46.30
C VAL A 93 6.85 13.95 47.83
N TYR A 94 5.75 14.13 48.50
CA TYR A 94 5.74 14.27 49.95
C TYR A 94 4.79 13.27 50.55
N THR A 95 5.27 12.48 51.52
CA THR A 95 4.45 11.56 52.32
C THR A 95 3.98 12.25 53.59
N PRO A 96 2.69 12.44 53.83
CA PRO A 96 2.17 13.11 54.98
C PRO A 96 2.15 12.19 56.23
N THR A 97 2.54 12.76 57.37
CA THR A 97 2.29 12.15 58.70
C THR A 97 1.05 12.78 59.30
N TRP A 98 0.08 11.96 59.58
CA TRP A 98 -1.23 12.37 60.10
C TRP A 98 -1.27 12.28 61.61
N SER A 99 -1.94 13.20 62.28
CA SER A 99 -2.27 13.17 63.68
C SER A 99 -3.70 13.62 63.89
N ASN A 100 -4.36 13.04 64.88
CA ASN A 100 -5.73 13.47 65.23
C ASN A 100 -5.68 14.59 66.26
N TYR A 101 -6.20 15.75 65.93
CA TYR A 101 -6.32 16.89 66.85
C TYR A 101 -7.79 17.33 66.93
N ASN A 102 -8.36 17.20 68.16
CA ASN A 102 -9.76 17.52 68.40
C ASN A 102 -10.75 16.81 67.45
N GLY A 103 -10.51 15.55 67.16
CA GLY A 103 -11.37 14.74 66.25
C GLY A 103 -11.21 15.04 64.75
N LYS A 104 -10.20 15.82 64.38
CA LYS A 104 -9.85 16.09 62.97
C LYS A 104 -8.46 15.57 62.67
N ASP A 105 -8.33 14.89 61.58
CA ASP A 105 -7.02 14.47 61.06
C ASP A 105 -6.31 15.66 60.44
N VAL A 106 -5.11 16.00 60.94
CA VAL A 106 -4.26 17.09 60.48
C VAL A 106 -2.92 16.53 60.06
N ILE A 107 -2.29 17.11 59.04
CA ILE A 107 -0.94 16.77 58.63
C ILE A 107 0.02 17.50 59.56
N VAL A 108 0.84 16.77 60.33
CA VAL A 108 1.80 17.31 61.28
C VAL A 108 3.22 17.36 60.71
N ALA A 109 3.54 16.56 59.70
CA ALA A 109 4.82 16.58 59.02
C ALA A 109 4.68 16.10 57.56
N LEU A 110 5.62 16.54 56.74
CA LEU A 110 5.77 16.11 55.36
C LEU A 110 7.19 15.56 55.19
N THR A 111 7.29 14.29 54.81
CA THR A 111 8.57 13.67 54.47
C THR A 111 8.78 13.80 52.98
N LYS A 112 9.87 14.45 52.54
CA LYS A 112 10.22 14.60 51.13
C LYS A 112 10.83 13.31 50.60
N GLU A 113 10.31 12.83 49.50
CA GLU A 113 10.81 11.67 48.76
C GLU A 113 11.17 12.08 47.33
N GLY A 114 12.34 11.66 46.85
CA GLY A 114 12.86 12.05 45.55
C GLY A 114 13.55 13.41 45.52
N VAL A 115 13.84 13.84 44.33
CA VAL A 115 14.56 15.11 44.05
C VAL A 115 13.85 15.90 42.98
N ASP A 116 13.88 17.20 43.06
CA ASP A 116 13.44 18.11 42.01
C ASP A 116 14.63 18.39 41.09
N GLU A 117 14.63 17.81 39.89
CA GLU A 117 15.71 17.96 38.92
C GLU A 117 15.12 18.18 37.53
N ARG A 118 15.47 19.28 36.91
CA ARG A 118 15.09 19.54 35.52
C ARG A 118 16.06 18.83 34.59
N SER A 119 15.54 18.06 33.63
CA SER A 119 16.38 17.48 32.60
C SER A 119 16.99 18.59 31.74
N GLY A 120 18.32 18.64 31.69
CA GLY A 120 19.07 19.50 30.78
C GLY A 120 19.19 18.91 29.37
N THR A 121 18.75 17.66 29.16
CA THR A 121 18.92 16.94 27.91
C THR A 121 17.57 16.68 27.27
N GLN A 122 17.44 17.05 25.99
CA GLN A 122 16.31 16.71 25.16
C GLN A 122 16.52 15.30 24.61
N ASN A 123 15.56 14.42 24.83
CA ASN A 123 15.52 13.10 24.22
C ASN A 123 14.76 13.17 22.90
N ILE A 124 15.29 12.50 21.87
CA ILE A 124 14.64 12.33 20.59
C ILE A 124 14.38 10.84 20.41
N SER A 125 13.14 10.47 20.14
CA SER A 125 12.72 9.09 19.94
C SER A 125 11.69 8.97 18.83
N GLY A 126 11.49 7.73 18.33
CA GLY A 126 10.50 7.46 17.27
C GLY A 126 10.77 8.25 16.00
N SER A 127 12.03 8.57 15.69
CA SER A 127 12.39 9.26 14.47
C SER A 127 12.12 8.37 13.27
N THR A 128 11.30 8.85 12.36
CA THR A 128 10.98 8.19 11.10
C THR A 128 11.09 9.20 9.96
N ASP A 129 11.56 8.73 8.83
CA ASP A 129 11.55 9.47 7.57
C ASP A 129 11.06 8.56 6.44
N ASN A 130 10.38 9.17 5.49
CA ASN A 130 9.90 8.53 4.29
C ASN A 130 10.13 9.49 3.14
N GLN A 131 10.78 9.02 2.09
CA GLN A 131 11.05 9.81 0.90
C GLN A 131 10.61 9.02 -0.34
N THR A 132 9.87 9.67 -1.22
CA THR A 132 9.55 9.16 -2.55
C THR A 132 10.06 10.14 -3.59
N ILE A 133 10.83 9.64 -4.55
CA ILE A 133 11.28 10.39 -5.72
C ILE A 133 10.66 9.70 -6.93
N LEU A 134 10.04 10.48 -7.80
CA LEU A 134 9.41 10.01 -9.03
C LEU A 134 9.86 10.86 -10.19
N TRP A 135 10.16 10.19 -11.30
CA TRP A 135 10.36 10.82 -12.58
C TRP A 135 9.58 10.07 -13.66
N SER A 136 9.01 10.82 -14.61
CA SER A 136 8.42 10.24 -15.83
C SER A 136 8.67 11.12 -17.03
N GLY A 137 8.84 10.48 -18.19
CA GLY A 137 8.91 11.13 -19.48
C GLY A 137 7.97 10.42 -20.46
N GLN A 138 7.21 11.17 -21.24
CA GLN A 138 6.17 10.64 -22.10
C GLN A 138 6.16 11.37 -23.46
N PHE A 139 6.23 10.60 -24.54
CA PHE A 139 5.93 11.08 -25.89
C PHE A 139 4.48 10.71 -26.21
N ASN A 140 3.74 11.68 -26.75
CA ASN A 140 2.40 11.48 -27.27
C ASN A 140 2.37 11.87 -28.73
N TYR A 141 1.65 11.09 -29.50
CA TYR A 141 1.39 11.33 -30.91
C TYR A 141 -0.09 11.14 -31.20
N ASP A 142 -0.74 12.18 -31.72
CA ASP A 142 -2.15 12.16 -32.07
C ASP A 142 -2.35 12.78 -33.46
N LYS A 143 -2.90 12.00 -34.38
CA LYS A 143 -3.17 12.50 -35.74
C LYS A 143 -4.33 11.80 -36.42
N THR A 144 -5.10 12.59 -37.16
CA THR A 144 -6.14 12.10 -38.04
C THR A 144 -5.67 12.21 -39.49
N PHE A 145 -5.68 11.09 -40.22
CA PHE A 145 -5.36 11.02 -41.64
C PHE A 145 -6.63 10.85 -42.46
N GLN A 146 -6.71 11.56 -43.56
CA GLN A 146 -7.85 11.50 -44.51
C GLN A 146 -9.21 11.66 -43.85
N ASN A 147 -9.31 12.28 -42.67
CA ASN A 147 -10.53 12.45 -41.85
C ASN A 147 -11.24 11.14 -41.44
N VAL A 148 -10.62 9.97 -41.62
CA VAL A 148 -11.19 8.66 -41.30
C VAL A 148 -10.28 7.77 -40.45
N HIS A 149 -8.95 7.98 -40.51
CA HIS A 149 -7.98 7.19 -39.78
C HIS A 149 -7.47 8.01 -38.59
N ASN A 150 -7.90 7.67 -37.39
CA ASN A 150 -7.41 8.32 -36.17
C ASN A 150 -6.37 7.41 -35.51
N VAL A 151 -5.18 7.95 -35.30
CA VAL A 151 -4.04 7.26 -34.68
C VAL A 151 -3.64 8.04 -33.44
N SER A 152 -3.57 7.37 -32.32
CA SER A 152 -2.94 7.90 -31.11
C SER A 152 -1.88 6.90 -30.63
N ALA A 153 -0.73 7.39 -30.25
CA ALA A 153 0.35 6.58 -29.72
C ALA A 153 1.02 7.28 -28.55
N MET A 154 1.42 6.50 -27.56
CA MET A 154 2.13 6.99 -26.39
C MET A 154 3.27 6.03 -26.04
N ILE A 155 4.41 6.60 -25.73
CA ILE A 155 5.54 5.89 -25.11
C ILE A 155 5.86 6.61 -23.81
N VAL A 156 5.84 5.90 -22.69
CA VAL A 156 6.13 6.45 -21.37
C VAL A 156 7.26 5.67 -20.70
N ALA A 157 8.23 6.39 -20.19
CA ALA A 157 9.25 5.86 -19.29
C ALA A 157 9.04 6.48 -17.91
N GLY A 158 9.08 5.65 -16.87
CA GLY A 158 8.92 6.12 -15.49
C GLY A 158 9.88 5.41 -14.56
N ALA A 159 10.31 6.12 -13.52
CA ALA A 159 11.10 5.59 -12.44
C ALA A 159 10.62 6.18 -11.13
N TYR A 160 10.54 5.35 -10.08
CA TYR A 160 10.37 5.83 -8.73
C TYR A 160 11.29 5.11 -7.76
N GLN A 161 11.61 5.78 -6.68
CA GLN A 161 12.32 5.22 -5.56
C GLN A 161 11.66 5.68 -4.27
N GLN A 162 11.36 4.75 -3.39
CA GLN A 162 10.81 5.02 -2.07
C GLN A 162 11.75 4.46 -0.99
N THR A 163 12.03 5.30 -0.01
CA THR A 163 12.92 5.01 1.11
C THR A 163 12.15 5.16 2.40
N TYR A 164 12.27 4.20 3.29
CA TYR A 164 11.67 4.21 4.62
C TYR A 164 12.73 4.06 5.70
N SER A 165 12.57 4.77 6.80
CA SER A 165 13.40 4.56 7.99
C SER A 165 13.40 3.12 8.45
N GLY A 166 14.56 2.60 8.78
CA GLY A 166 14.73 1.25 9.31
C GLY A 166 14.64 0.14 8.27
N GLN A 167 14.47 0.46 6.99
CA GLN A 167 14.55 -0.49 5.89
C GLN A 167 15.86 -0.34 5.14
N TYR A 168 16.55 -1.46 4.93
CA TYR A 168 17.81 -1.46 4.17
C TYR A 168 17.58 -1.33 2.67
N HIS A 169 16.51 -1.97 2.16
CA HIS A 169 16.18 -1.94 0.76
C HIS A 169 15.23 -0.81 0.43
N HIS A 170 15.57 -0.06 -0.62
CA HIS A 170 14.66 0.91 -1.21
C HIS A 170 13.65 0.19 -2.11
N ASP A 171 12.40 0.59 -2.02
CA ASP A 171 11.41 0.18 -3.00
C ASP A 171 11.57 1.04 -4.25
N SER A 172 12.07 0.43 -5.32
CA SER A 172 12.32 1.13 -6.57
C SER A 172 11.78 0.34 -7.76
N ASN A 173 11.30 1.05 -8.75
CA ASN A 173 10.84 0.47 -10.01
C ASN A 173 11.17 1.39 -11.18
N VAL A 174 11.52 0.75 -12.29
CA VAL A 174 11.68 1.42 -13.59
C VAL A 174 10.78 0.67 -14.56
N ASN A 175 9.96 1.41 -15.29
CA ASN A 175 9.07 0.83 -16.27
C ASN A 175 9.14 1.58 -17.59
N LEU A 176 8.84 0.86 -18.66
CA LEU A 176 8.65 1.39 -19.99
C LEU A 176 7.28 0.91 -20.47
N GLY A 177 6.40 1.86 -20.76
CA GLY A 177 5.06 1.60 -21.28
C GLY A 177 4.93 2.11 -22.71
N LEU A 178 4.10 1.42 -23.48
CA LEU A 178 3.68 1.86 -24.80
C LEU A 178 2.19 1.64 -24.96
N GLN A 179 1.53 2.54 -25.67
CA GLN A 179 0.13 2.40 -26.09
C GLN A 179 0.00 2.88 -27.53
N ALA A 180 -0.82 2.19 -28.29
CA ALA A 180 -1.19 2.59 -29.64
C ALA A 180 -2.67 2.33 -29.84
N THR A 181 -3.40 3.35 -30.20
CA THR A 181 -4.82 3.31 -30.48
C THR A 181 -5.04 3.68 -31.94
N TYR A 182 -5.85 2.90 -32.60
CA TYR A 182 -6.28 3.17 -33.97
C TYR A 182 -7.81 3.05 -34.05
N ASN A 183 -8.45 4.02 -34.71
CA ASN A 183 -9.83 3.84 -35.12
C ASN A 183 -10.04 4.23 -36.59
N PHE A 184 -10.86 3.46 -37.28
CA PHE A 184 -11.28 3.70 -38.64
C PHE A 184 -12.71 4.22 -38.66
N SER A 185 -12.93 5.44 -39.16
CA SER A 185 -14.21 6.10 -39.32
C SER A 185 -15.11 6.08 -38.05
N HIS A 186 -14.50 6.02 -36.88
CA HIS A 186 -15.19 5.82 -35.59
C HIS A 186 -16.10 4.57 -35.54
N LYS A 187 -15.78 3.55 -36.34
CA LYS A 187 -16.51 2.26 -36.40
C LYS A 187 -15.70 1.14 -35.82
N TYR A 188 -14.46 0.98 -36.24
CA TYR A 188 -13.56 -0.10 -35.83
C TYR A 188 -12.43 0.47 -35.01
N TYR A 189 -12.18 -0.15 -33.88
CA TYR A 189 -11.20 0.28 -32.90
C TYR A 189 -10.22 -0.86 -32.65
N ALA A 190 -8.94 -0.52 -32.57
CA ALA A 190 -7.88 -1.41 -32.13
C ALA A 190 -6.99 -0.66 -31.15
N ASP A 191 -6.90 -1.16 -29.92
CA ASP A 191 -6.02 -0.66 -28.89
C ASP A 191 -4.98 -1.72 -28.58
N PHE A 192 -3.72 -1.32 -28.57
CA PHE A 192 -2.64 -2.13 -28.07
C PHE A 192 -1.92 -1.36 -26.97
N SER A 193 -1.68 -2.01 -25.83
CA SER A 193 -0.82 -1.47 -24.79
C SER A 193 0.15 -2.53 -24.29
N GLY A 194 1.28 -2.09 -23.81
CA GLY A 194 2.28 -2.99 -23.23
C GLY A 194 3.16 -2.25 -22.24
N ALA A 195 3.55 -2.96 -21.19
CA ALA A 195 4.51 -2.46 -20.23
C ALA A 195 5.65 -3.48 -20.06
N PHE A 196 6.87 -2.99 -20.11
CA PHE A 196 8.02 -3.75 -19.67
C PHE A 196 8.21 -3.47 -18.19
N VAL A 197 7.96 -4.47 -17.35
CA VAL A 197 8.06 -4.40 -15.90
C VAL A 197 9.37 -4.99 -15.42
N HIS A 198 9.92 -4.40 -14.37
CA HIS A 198 11.16 -4.85 -13.74
C HIS A 198 10.92 -5.06 -12.24
N SER A 199 11.43 -6.16 -11.68
CA SER A 199 11.36 -6.45 -10.25
C SER A 199 12.73 -6.81 -9.68
N ALA A 200 13.19 -6.06 -8.69
CA ALA A 200 14.39 -6.38 -7.94
C ALA A 200 14.22 -7.55 -6.96
N LYS A 201 12.99 -8.01 -6.75
CA LYS A 201 12.68 -9.17 -5.88
C LYS A 201 13.06 -10.51 -6.50
N LEU A 202 13.31 -10.55 -7.82
CA LEU A 202 13.63 -11.74 -8.59
C LEU A 202 15.12 -11.84 -8.90
N ALA A 203 15.57 -13.04 -9.24
CA ALA A 203 16.93 -13.30 -9.67
C ALA A 203 17.28 -12.55 -10.96
N GLU A 204 18.56 -12.23 -11.17
CA GLU A 204 19.01 -11.32 -12.24
C GLU A 204 18.45 -11.69 -13.63
N GLY A 205 18.40 -12.94 -14.00
CA GLY A 205 17.85 -13.38 -15.28
C GLY A 205 16.31 -13.29 -15.41
N ASN A 206 15.57 -13.09 -14.32
CA ASN A 206 14.10 -13.15 -14.28
C ASN A 206 13.46 -11.79 -13.93
N ARG A 207 14.24 -10.73 -13.78
CA ARG A 207 13.78 -9.42 -13.32
C ARG A 207 12.90 -8.66 -14.32
N GLY A 208 13.01 -8.95 -15.59
CA GLY A 208 12.30 -8.23 -16.65
C GLY A 208 11.21 -9.07 -17.31
N LYS A 209 10.02 -8.49 -17.54
CA LYS A 209 8.93 -9.16 -18.26
C LYS A 209 8.06 -8.15 -19.01
N PHE A 210 7.57 -8.55 -20.18
CA PHE A 210 6.63 -7.74 -20.96
C PHE A 210 5.18 -8.13 -20.66
N SER A 211 4.33 -7.14 -20.44
CA SER A 211 2.91 -7.27 -20.10
C SER A 211 2.05 -6.65 -21.20
N PRO A 212 1.65 -7.41 -22.24
CA PRO A 212 0.84 -6.92 -23.33
C PRO A 212 -0.65 -6.92 -22.99
N SER A 213 -1.38 -5.99 -23.61
CA SER A 213 -2.85 -5.97 -23.66
C SER A 213 -3.31 -5.52 -25.05
N MET A 214 -4.39 -6.12 -25.54
CA MET A 214 -4.99 -5.76 -26.82
C MET A 214 -6.52 -5.75 -26.68
N THR A 215 -7.14 -4.72 -27.24
CA THR A 215 -8.60 -4.60 -27.33
C THR A 215 -9.00 -4.34 -28.80
N LEU A 216 -9.98 -5.07 -29.25
CA LEU A 216 -10.63 -4.82 -30.54
C LEU A 216 -12.08 -4.43 -30.28
N GLY A 217 -12.53 -3.33 -30.88
CA GLY A 217 -13.87 -2.80 -30.70
C GLY A 217 -14.59 -2.53 -32.05
N TRP A 218 -15.88 -2.72 -32.02
CA TRP A 218 -16.74 -2.40 -33.14
C TRP A 218 -17.95 -1.60 -32.68
N ARG A 219 -18.07 -0.36 -33.15
CA ARG A 219 -19.19 0.52 -32.88
C ARG A 219 -20.30 0.25 -33.91
N LEU A 220 -21.21 -0.60 -33.53
CA LEU A 220 -22.33 -1.04 -34.37
C LEU A 220 -23.28 0.11 -34.69
N SER A 221 -23.46 1.07 -33.79
CA SER A 221 -24.32 2.24 -33.99
C SER A 221 -23.90 3.12 -35.16
N ASN A 222 -22.63 3.07 -35.59
CA ASN A 222 -22.12 3.83 -36.71
C ASN A 222 -22.24 3.09 -38.04
N GLU A 223 -22.76 1.85 -38.06
CA GLU A 223 -23.02 1.09 -39.28
C GLU A 223 -24.34 1.51 -39.94
N SER A 224 -24.42 1.37 -41.26
CA SER A 224 -25.57 1.81 -42.03
C SER A 224 -26.91 1.18 -41.59
N PHE A 225 -26.86 -0.01 -41.00
CA PHE A 225 -28.07 -0.74 -40.56
C PHE A 225 -28.57 -0.30 -39.18
N LEU A 226 -27.78 0.45 -38.37
CA LEU A 226 -28.18 0.98 -37.07
C LEU A 226 -28.11 2.51 -36.98
N LYS A 227 -27.47 3.18 -37.92
CA LYS A 227 -27.17 4.62 -37.87
C LYS A 227 -28.44 5.48 -37.72
N ASP A 228 -29.55 5.05 -38.31
CA ASP A 228 -30.80 5.79 -38.27
C ASP A 228 -31.84 5.19 -37.29
N SER A 229 -31.36 4.37 -36.33
CA SER A 229 -32.20 3.76 -35.32
C SER A 229 -32.68 4.80 -34.31
N GLU A 230 -33.96 4.91 -34.05
CA GLU A 230 -34.54 5.76 -33.00
C GLU A 230 -34.33 5.18 -31.59
N MET A 231 -33.97 3.89 -31.51
CA MET A 231 -33.79 3.19 -30.24
C MET A 231 -32.35 3.17 -29.78
N VAL A 232 -31.41 3.01 -30.72
CA VAL A 232 -29.97 2.82 -30.38
C VAL A 232 -29.22 4.10 -30.69
N ASP A 233 -28.81 4.81 -29.65
CA ASP A 233 -27.98 6.01 -29.79
C ASP A 233 -26.49 5.66 -29.92
N ASP A 234 -26.03 4.69 -29.17
CA ASP A 234 -24.66 4.15 -29.26
C ASP A 234 -24.64 2.67 -28.87
N LEU A 235 -23.90 1.88 -29.62
CA LEU A 235 -23.66 0.47 -29.33
C LEU A 235 -22.24 0.09 -29.75
N LEU A 236 -21.41 -0.19 -28.74
CA LEU A 236 -20.04 -0.64 -28.91
C LEU A 236 -19.90 -2.03 -28.32
N VAL A 237 -19.38 -2.96 -29.12
CA VAL A 237 -18.92 -4.27 -28.64
C VAL A 237 -17.41 -4.34 -28.71
N SER A 238 -16.77 -4.98 -27.75
CA SER A 238 -15.32 -5.15 -27.77
C SER A 238 -14.89 -6.46 -27.13
N VAL A 239 -13.72 -6.94 -27.54
CA VAL A 239 -13.03 -8.07 -26.94
C VAL A 239 -11.64 -7.63 -26.54
N SER A 240 -11.24 -7.93 -25.31
CA SER A 240 -9.94 -7.61 -24.78
C SER A 240 -9.19 -8.86 -24.33
N SER A 241 -7.88 -8.85 -24.50
CA SER A 241 -6.98 -9.88 -23.95
C SER A 241 -5.76 -9.23 -23.35
N SER A 242 -5.34 -9.66 -22.15
CA SER A 242 -4.17 -9.12 -21.46
C SER A 242 -3.37 -10.18 -20.72
N ILE A 243 -2.08 -9.92 -20.58
CA ILE A 243 -1.18 -10.64 -19.69
C ILE A 243 -0.48 -9.60 -18.85
N LEU A 244 -0.75 -9.60 -17.54
CA LEU A 244 -0.10 -8.74 -16.57
C LEU A 244 0.88 -9.56 -15.72
N ASN A 245 2.13 -9.16 -15.73
CA ASN A 245 3.16 -9.71 -14.85
C ASN A 245 3.30 -8.80 -13.63
N GLN A 246 3.19 -9.37 -12.43
CA GLN A 246 3.20 -8.61 -11.19
C GLN A 246 4.08 -9.27 -10.13
N ASP A 247 4.64 -8.45 -9.25
CA ASP A 247 5.43 -8.85 -8.09
C ASP A 247 4.83 -8.37 -6.75
N ILE A 248 3.62 -7.81 -6.79
CA ILE A 248 2.95 -7.26 -5.61
C ILE A 248 2.71 -8.32 -4.53
N ASP A 249 2.42 -9.55 -4.94
CA ASP A 249 2.21 -10.68 -4.03
C ASP A 249 3.53 -11.39 -3.64
N ILE A 250 4.69 -10.89 -4.09
CA ILE A 250 6.00 -11.34 -3.65
C ILE A 250 6.39 -10.52 -2.43
N ALA A 251 6.19 -11.10 -1.23
CA ALA A 251 6.29 -10.37 0.02
C ALA A 251 7.72 -9.89 0.35
N ASN A 252 8.74 -10.68 -0.02
CA ASN A 252 10.11 -10.43 0.43
C ASN A 252 11.12 -10.45 -0.73
N TYR A 253 12.20 -9.71 -0.57
CA TYR A 253 13.39 -9.80 -1.43
C TYR A 253 14.12 -11.14 -1.21
N TYR A 254 14.88 -11.56 -2.21
CA TYR A 254 15.79 -12.72 -2.15
C TYR A 254 15.13 -14.06 -1.79
N LEU A 255 13.84 -14.25 -2.10
CA LEU A 255 13.18 -15.55 -1.89
C LEU A 255 13.82 -16.67 -2.72
N TYR A 256 14.54 -16.34 -3.78
CA TYR A 256 15.25 -17.26 -4.64
C TYR A 256 16.59 -17.74 -4.05
N THR A 257 17.14 -17.06 -3.02
CA THR A 257 18.44 -17.42 -2.42
C THR A 257 18.27 -18.35 -1.21
N PRO A 258 19.23 -19.24 -0.92
CA PRO A 258 19.23 -20.00 0.32
C PRO A 258 19.47 -19.06 1.50
N VAL A 259 18.86 -19.37 2.62
CA VAL A 259 19.04 -18.61 3.87
C VAL A 259 19.56 -19.54 4.96
N TRP A 260 20.64 -19.13 5.60
CA TRP A 260 21.25 -19.80 6.73
C TRP A 260 21.20 -18.87 7.94
N THR A 261 20.87 -19.43 9.10
CA THR A 261 20.79 -18.68 10.35
C THR A 261 21.64 -19.37 11.41
N GLN A 262 22.43 -18.60 12.10
CA GLN A 262 23.13 -19.06 13.28
C GLN A 262 22.15 -19.24 14.44
N GLN A 263 22.28 -20.34 15.16
CA GLN A 263 21.48 -20.67 16.34
C GLN A 263 22.39 -21.01 17.51
N TYR A 264 21.88 -20.75 18.69
CA TYR A 264 22.45 -21.19 19.96
C TYR A 264 21.52 -22.25 20.57
N GLY A 265 22.03 -23.15 21.35
CA GLY A 265 21.11 -24.05 22.05
C GLY A 265 21.61 -25.45 22.36
N TYR A 266 22.89 -25.71 22.13
CA TYR A 266 23.55 -26.87 22.68
C TYR A 266 24.60 -26.41 23.67
N GLY A 267 24.31 -26.57 24.95
CA GLY A 267 25.35 -26.45 25.98
C GLY A 267 26.19 -27.71 25.98
N TRP A 268 27.51 -27.56 26.00
CA TRP A 268 28.38 -28.65 26.32
C TRP A 268 28.31 -28.97 27.83
N TYR A 269 28.75 -30.14 28.21
CA TYR A 269 28.83 -30.54 29.62
C TYR A 269 29.73 -29.61 30.46
N ASP A 270 30.65 -28.90 29.83
CA ASP A 270 31.52 -27.91 30.43
C ASP A 270 30.87 -26.50 30.61
N GLY A 271 29.60 -26.36 30.23
CA GLY A 271 28.83 -25.11 30.30
C GLY A 271 29.07 -24.15 29.13
N SER A 272 29.85 -24.53 28.13
CA SER A 272 30.01 -23.72 26.92
C SER A 272 28.84 -23.88 25.96
N ASP A 273 28.37 -22.77 25.39
CA ASP A 273 27.31 -22.79 24.36
C ASP A 273 27.90 -23.09 22.98
N GLN A 274 27.29 -24.05 22.30
CA GLN A 274 27.60 -24.33 20.90
C GLN A 274 26.72 -23.50 19.98
N GLN A 275 27.38 -22.88 19.02
CA GLN A 275 26.73 -22.25 17.87
C GLN A 275 26.66 -23.23 16.72
N TYR A 276 25.52 -23.31 16.04
CA TYR A 276 25.34 -24.10 14.85
C TYR A 276 24.54 -23.33 13.80
N THR A 277 24.70 -23.70 12.56
CA THR A 277 24.04 -23.06 11.43
C THR A 277 22.95 -23.96 10.88
N ILE A 278 21.75 -23.41 10.73
CA ILE A 278 20.61 -24.11 10.15
C ILE A 278 20.17 -23.47 8.84
N SER A 279 19.71 -24.27 7.90
CA SER A 279 19.02 -23.79 6.70
C SER A 279 17.59 -23.38 7.05
N LYS A 280 17.18 -22.24 6.56
CA LYS A 280 15.78 -21.76 6.67
C LYS A 280 15.00 -22.01 5.40
N ARG A 281 15.67 -22.10 4.25
CA ARG A 281 15.06 -22.41 2.96
C ARG A 281 16.11 -22.80 1.93
N GLY A 282 15.67 -23.51 0.90
CA GLY A 282 16.49 -23.85 -0.28
C GLY A 282 16.56 -22.70 -1.29
N THR A 283 17.32 -22.92 -2.37
CA THR A 283 17.47 -21.98 -3.48
C THR A 283 16.53 -22.33 -4.64
N ASN A 284 16.04 -21.31 -5.36
CA ASN A 284 15.36 -21.47 -6.64
C ASN A 284 15.51 -20.21 -7.49
N ASP A 285 16.53 -20.17 -8.32
CA ASP A 285 16.82 -19.05 -9.21
C ASP A 285 15.77 -18.87 -10.33
N ASN A 286 14.88 -19.86 -10.51
CA ASN A 286 13.81 -19.82 -11.53
C ASN A 286 12.52 -19.13 -11.04
N LEU A 287 12.52 -18.51 -9.86
CA LEU A 287 11.39 -17.73 -9.42
C LEU A 287 11.08 -16.62 -10.41
N GLY A 288 9.81 -16.50 -10.80
CA GLY A 288 9.33 -15.53 -11.78
C GLY A 288 8.15 -14.71 -11.25
N PHE A 289 7.69 -13.82 -12.11
CA PHE A 289 6.49 -13.02 -11.86
C PHE A 289 5.25 -13.91 -11.70
N ILE A 290 4.33 -13.45 -10.89
CA ILE A 290 2.96 -13.94 -10.87
C ILE A 290 2.26 -13.34 -12.09
N GLN A 291 1.54 -14.16 -12.85
CA GLN A 291 0.89 -13.73 -14.09
C GLN A 291 -0.62 -13.71 -13.93
N ARG A 292 -1.23 -12.57 -14.27
CA ARG A 292 -2.67 -12.47 -14.50
C ARG A 292 -2.93 -12.48 -16.00
N LYS A 293 -3.70 -13.44 -16.47
CA LYS A 293 -4.16 -13.54 -17.85
C LYS A 293 -5.66 -13.33 -17.88
N GLU A 294 -6.11 -12.44 -18.73
CA GLU A 294 -7.53 -12.13 -18.82
C GLU A 294 -7.99 -12.05 -20.26
N ILE A 295 -9.18 -12.58 -20.53
CA ILE A 295 -9.94 -12.37 -21.74
C ILE A 295 -11.31 -11.85 -21.31
N SER A 296 -11.77 -10.77 -21.94
CA SER A 296 -13.09 -10.22 -21.68
C SER A 296 -13.81 -9.83 -22.97
N ALA A 297 -15.15 -9.94 -22.92
CA ALA A 297 -16.05 -9.44 -23.95
C ALA A 297 -16.97 -8.39 -23.33
N ASN A 298 -17.02 -7.21 -23.93
CA ASN A 298 -17.68 -6.05 -23.36
C ASN A 298 -18.72 -5.49 -24.32
N VAL A 299 -19.83 -5.01 -23.78
CA VAL A 299 -20.91 -4.33 -24.51
C VAL A 299 -21.21 -3.03 -23.78
N LYS A 300 -21.14 -1.91 -24.52
CA LYS A 300 -21.62 -0.60 -24.07
C LYS A 300 -22.77 -0.17 -24.95
N ALA A 301 -23.90 0.14 -24.34
CA ALA A 301 -25.10 0.57 -25.06
C ALA A 301 -25.66 1.85 -24.44
N SER A 302 -26.14 2.73 -25.32
CA SER A 302 -26.94 3.89 -24.97
C SER A 302 -28.22 3.87 -25.86
N LEU A 303 -29.36 3.91 -25.19
CA LEU A 303 -30.64 3.69 -25.81
C LEU A 303 -31.63 4.81 -25.50
N TRP A 304 -32.53 5.12 -26.43
CA TRP A 304 -33.63 6.06 -26.34
C TRP A 304 -33.21 7.46 -25.88
N LYS A 305 -32.31 8.08 -26.64
CA LYS A 305 -31.76 9.43 -26.36
C LYS A 305 -31.07 9.46 -24.99
N LYS A 306 -30.23 8.43 -24.73
CA LYS A 306 -29.49 8.22 -23.50
C LYS A 306 -30.36 8.03 -22.25
N MET A 307 -31.63 7.65 -22.44
CA MET A 307 -32.51 7.34 -21.32
C MET A 307 -32.03 6.10 -20.57
N ILE A 308 -31.55 5.09 -21.30
CA ILE A 308 -30.92 3.91 -20.71
C ILE A 308 -29.46 3.85 -21.18
N THR A 309 -28.54 3.75 -20.25
CA THR A 309 -27.14 3.42 -20.55
C THR A 309 -26.76 2.13 -19.83
N MET A 310 -26.09 1.25 -20.55
CA MET A 310 -25.72 -0.07 -20.07
C MET A 310 -24.25 -0.35 -20.41
N ASP A 311 -23.52 -0.84 -19.43
CA ASP A 311 -22.20 -1.45 -19.59
C ASP A 311 -22.27 -2.89 -19.06
N ALA A 312 -21.83 -3.86 -19.85
CA ALA A 312 -21.73 -5.25 -19.43
C ALA A 312 -20.42 -5.86 -19.90
N SER A 313 -19.78 -6.59 -19.03
CA SER A 313 -18.51 -7.28 -19.29
C SER A 313 -18.58 -8.72 -18.81
N PHE A 314 -18.25 -9.66 -19.68
CA PHE A 314 -17.99 -11.04 -19.32
C PHE A 314 -16.49 -11.27 -19.35
N PHE A 315 -15.94 -11.87 -18.30
CA PHE A 315 -14.51 -12.07 -18.19
C PHE A 315 -14.12 -13.48 -17.72
N VAL A 316 -12.98 -13.92 -18.22
CA VAL A 316 -12.25 -15.10 -17.75
C VAL A 316 -10.86 -14.64 -17.36
N ASN A 317 -10.54 -14.77 -16.09
CA ASN A 317 -9.27 -14.32 -15.49
C ASN A 317 -8.58 -15.52 -14.84
N SER A 318 -7.31 -15.74 -15.14
CA SER A 318 -6.46 -16.69 -14.41
C SER A 318 -5.29 -15.98 -13.78
N MET A 319 -5.03 -16.32 -12.51
CA MET A 319 -3.82 -15.96 -11.78
C MET A 319 -2.95 -17.20 -11.70
N GLU A 320 -1.73 -17.09 -12.20
CA GLU A 320 -0.81 -18.22 -12.31
C GLU A 320 0.51 -17.92 -11.61
N GLY A 321 1.03 -18.94 -10.94
CA GLY A 321 2.36 -18.88 -10.34
C GLY A 321 2.44 -18.16 -9.00
N TYR A 322 1.42 -18.24 -8.15
CA TYR A 322 1.56 -17.80 -6.77
C TYR A 322 2.69 -18.54 -6.08
N LEU A 323 3.49 -17.82 -5.32
CA LEU A 323 4.64 -18.37 -4.61
C LEU A 323 4.20 -19.16 -3.40
N ILE A 324 4.71 -20.39 -3.30
CA ILE A 324 4.56 -21.24 -2.12
C ILE A 324 5.86 -21.92 -1.77
N GLU A 325 6.00 -22.30 -0.50
CA GLU A 325 6.95 -23.27 -0.01
C GLU A 325 6.23 -24.63 0.07
N ASN A 326 6.31 -25.41 -1.02
CA ASN A 326 5.53 -26.64 -1.16
C ASN A 326 6.23 -27.82 -0.48
N SER A 327 6.10 -27.94 0.83
CA SER A 327 6.70 -29.00 1.64
C SER A 327 6.19 -30.41 1.27
N THR A 328 4.98 -30.54 0.74
CA THR A 328 4.40 -31.86 0.40
C THR A 328 4.97 -32.46 -0.89
N SER A 329 5.59 -31.65 -1.74
CA SER A 329 6.24 -32.14 -2.97
C SER A 329 7.66 -32.61 -2.78
N TYR A 330 8.20 -32.48 -1.59
CA TYR A 330 9.58 -32.85 -1.27
C TYR A 330 9.63 -33.97 -0.25
N PRO A 331 10.67 -34.81 -0.31
CA PRO A 331 10.90 -35.83 0.71
C PRO A 331 11.00 -35.26 2.11
N SER A 332 10.42 -35.92 3.10
CA SER A 332 10.35 -35.46 4.48
C SER A 332 11.69 -35.11 5.12
N HIS A 333 12.79 -35.73 4.65
CA HIS A 333 14.14 -35.46 5.17
C HIS A 333 14.71 -34.09 4.77
N LEU A 334 14.05 -33.36 3.84
CA LEU A 334 14.42 -31.98 3.51
C LEU A 334 13.89 -30.94 4.52
N VAL A 335 13.05 -31.39 5.46
CA VAL A 335 12.62 -30.61 6.62
C VAL A 335 12.90 -31.43 7.87
N THR A 336 13.62 -30.87 8.82
CA THR A 336 13.94 -31.55 10.08
C THR A 336 13.18 -30.91 11.24
N GLY A 337 12.73 -31.74 12.19
CA GLY A 337 12.08 -31.26 13.40
C GLY A 337 13.05 -30.79 14.48
N TYR A 338 14.27 -31.37 14.49
CA TYR A 338 15.31 -31.01 15.44
C TYR A 338 16.71 -31.35 14.91
N PRO A 339 17.62 -30.36 14.78
CA PRO A 339 17.29 -28.92 14.79
C PRO A 339 16.31 -28.57 13.67
N VAL A 340 15.47 -27.56 13.90
CA VAL A 340 14.48 -27.13 12.91
C VAL A 340 15.21 -26.51 11.72
N ALA A 341 15.19 -27.20 10.59
CA ALA A 341 15.79 -26.73 9.35
C ALA A 341 14.90 -27.05 8.15
N SER A 342 14.93 -26.19 7.15
CA SER A 342 14.23 -26.40 5.88
C SER A 342 15.18 -26.15 4.71
N PHE A 343 15.18 -27.07 3.74
CA PHE A 343 15.89 -26.94 2.46
C PHE A 343 14.92 -26.75 1.31
N ILE A 344 13.64 -26.58 1.61
CA ILE A 344 12.58 -26.43 0.62
C ILE A 344 12.64 -25.02 0.03
N PRO A 345 12.72 -24.89 -1.31
CA PRO A 345 12.70 -23.59 -1.96
C PRO A 345 11.28 -23.07 -2.15
N TRP A 346 11.17 -21.76 -2.29
CA TRP A 346 9.97 -21.13 -2.85
C TRP A 346 9.83 -21.46 -4.33
N MET A 347 8.61 -21.62 -4.80
CA MET A 347 8.31 -21.90 -6.21
C MET A 347 7.01 -21.24 -6.67
N ASN A 348 6.93 -20.89 -7.95
CA ASN A 348 5.69 -20.50 -8.60
C ASN A 348 4.85 -21.76 -8.85
N PHE A 349 3.78 -21.94 -8.08
CA PHE A 349 3.02 -23.19 -8.14
C PHE A 349 1.51 -23.01 -8.23
N ASN A 350 0.90 -22.32 -7.28
CA ASN A 350 -0.56 -22.24 -7.19
C ASN A 350 -1.15 -21.38 -8.29
N ASN A 351 -2.24 -21.88 -8.87
CA ASN A 351 -3.00 -21.19 -9.91
C ASN A 351 -4.48 -21.15 -9.51
N ASN A 352 -5.14 -20.07 -9.86
CA ASN A 352 -6.59 -19.98 -9.77
C ASN A 352 -7.19 -19.43 -11.07
N LYS A 353 -8.46 -19.72 -11.29
CA LYS A 353 -9.24 -19.22 -12.41
C LYS A 353 -10.54 -18.62 -11.90
N ARG A 354 -10.86 -17.44 -12.38
CA ARG A 354 -12.08 -16.72 -12.07
C ARG A 354 -12.86 -16.49 -13.37
N ILE A 355 -14.14 -16.80 -13.32
CA ILE A 355 -15.07 -16.54 -14.42
C ILE A 355 -16.20 -15.70 -13.85
N GLY A 356 -16.56 -14.62 -14.52
CA GLY A 356 -17.59 -13.73 -14.00
C GLY A 356 -18.13 -12.79 -15.05
N PHE A 357 -19.08 -11.99 -14.61
CA PHE A 357 -19.61 -10.87 -15.38
C PHE A 357 -19.86 -9.67 -14.46
N ASP A 358 -19.65 -8.49 -15.03
CA ASP A 358 -19.96 -7.19 -14.43
C ASP A 358 -21.05 -6.53 -15.27
N PHE A 359 -21.94 -5.80 -14.61
CA PHE A 359 -22.92 -4.99 -15.31
C PHE A 359 -23.19 -3.68 -14.57
N SER A 360 -23.52 -2.66 -15.34
CA SER A 360 -24.05 -1.39 -14.87
C SER A 360 -25.16 -0.95 -15.78
N VAL A 361 -26.30 -0.58 -15.22
CA VAL A 361 -27.46 -0.05 -15.95
C VAL A 361 -27.91 1.22 -15.28
N ASN A 362 -28.02 2.30 -16.04
CA ASN A 362 -28.53 3.56 -15.56
C ASN A 362 -29.76 3.97 -16.41
N PHE A 363 -30.79 4.40 -15.71
CA PHE A 363 -31.99 4.98 -16.29
C PHE A 363 -32.05 6.45 -15.93
N ASN A 364 -32.14 7.34 -16.93
CA ASN A 364 -32.23 8.78 -16.74
C ASN A 364 -33.40 9.32 -17.56
N LYS A 365 -34.31 10.02 -16.89
CA LYS A 365 -35.45 10.65 -17.57
C LYS A 365 -35.89 11.91 -16.88
N LYS A 366 -36.17 12.92 -17.68
CA LYS A 366 -36.79 14.17 -17.22
C LYS A 366 -38.30 14.11 -17.30
N PHE A 367 -38.97 14.39 -16.18
CA PHE A 367 -40.41 14.49 -16.04
C PHE A 367 -40.80 15.93 -15.69
N GLY A 368 -41.13 16.76 -16.68
CA GLY A 368 -41.34 18.19 -16.47
C GLY A 368 -40.05 18.87 -15.97
N GLU A 369 -40.08 19.39 -14.74
CA GLU A 369 -38.92 20.03 -14.11
C GLU A 369 -38.08 19.05 -13.25
N VAL A 370 -38.54 17.83 -13.09
CA VAL A 370 -37.87 16.81 -12.25
C VAL A 370 -36.95 15.94 -13.10
N ASP A 371 -35.67 15.91 -12.78
CA ASP A 371 -34.72 14.98 -13.35
C ASP A 371 -34.65 13.72 -12.49
N PHE A 372 -35.04 12.58 -13.06
CA PHE A 372 -35.01 11.27 -12.41
C PHE A 372 -33.84 10.45 -12.92
N SER A 373 -33.02 9.92 -11.99
CA SER A 373 -31.91 9.01 -12.29
C SER A 373 -31.96 7.81 -11.36
N LEU A 374 -31.86 6.61 -11.93
CA LEU A 374 -31.78 5.35 -11.21
C LEU A 374 -30.64 4.52 -11.79
N GLY A 375 -29.67 4.16 -10.95
CA GLY A 375 -28.55 3.29 -11.35
C GLY A 375 -28.51 1.99 -10.56
N MET A 376 -28.16 0.91 -11.24
CA MET A 376 -27.86 -0.39 -10.65
C MET A 376 -26.58 -0.93 -11.25
N ASN A 377 -25.69 -1.44 -10.39
CA ASN A 377 -24.49 -2.17 -10.80
C ASN A 377 -24.36 -3.46 -10.02
N GLY A 378 -23.64 -4.41 -10.57
CA GLY A 378 -23.37 -5.66 -9.91
C GLY A 378 -22.24 -6.44 -10.57
N THR A 379 -21.59 -7.26 -9.75
CA THR A 379 -20.55 -8.20 -10.17
C THR A 379 -20.91 -9.59 -9.66
N TYR A 380 -20.85 -10.58 -10.53
CA TYR A 380 -20.94 -11.99 -10.15
C TYR A 380 -19.72 -12.74 -10.67
N TYR A 381 -19.10 -13.53 -9.82
CA TYR A 381 -17.99 -14.38 -10.22
C TYR A 381 -17.88 -15.66 -9.40
N ASP A 382 -17.29 -16.69 -10.00
CA ASP A 382 -16.85 -17.93 -9.35
C ASP A 382 -15.33 -18.07 -9.50
N THR A 383 -14.67 -18.51 -8.44
CA THR A 383 -13.22 -18.70 -8.43
C THR A 383 -12.88 -20.13 -8.05
N LYS A 384 -12.04 -20.78 -8.86
CA LYS A 384 -11.59 -22.16 -8.63
C LYS A 384 -10.08 -22.23 -8.63
N ALA A 385 -9.50 -22.99 -7.68
CA ALA A 385 -8.12 -23.41 -7.75
C ALA A 385 -7.96 -24.39 -8.91
N THR A 386 -6.93 -24.17 -9.72
CA THR A 386 -6.64 -25.03 -10.90
C THR A 386 -5.34 -25.80 -10.73
N LYS A 387 -4.51 -25.40 -9.76
CA LYS A 387 -3.29 -26.10 -9.36
C LYS A 387 -2.90 -25.71 -7.93
#